data_acfebc3badf98bac4821414f517e6a00
#
_entry.id   acfebc3badf98bac4821414f517e6a00
#
_cell.length_a   1.000
_cell.length_b   1.000
_cell.length_c   1.000
_cell.angle_alpha   90.00
_cell.angle_beta   90.00
_cell.angle_gamma   90.00
#
_symmetry.space_group_name_H-M   'P 1'
#
loop_
_entity.id
_entity.type
_entity.pdbx_description
1 polymer ?
#
loop_
_entity_poly.entity_id
_entity_poly.type
_entity_poly.pdbx_seq_one_letter_code
_entity_poly.pdbx_strand_id
1 'polypeptide(L)'
;MHNEIKEFSYHIGWRSRSRRPGHHKSNQRGMGMEFRGHTTLLVSPDPRRIDIRQTIRDPLEQIHVRLFNQKSVTPVFVLCDLSGSMQYGAKQKKLAVAADIAQSVAQSATRNRDLVGFIGFDDVVREDWL
;
A
#
# COMPACT_ATOMS: atom_id res chain seq x y z
N MET A 1 -6.62 -31.41 7.85
CA MET A 1 -7.52 -30.35 8.32
C MET A 1 -7.15 -29.09 7.55
N HIS A 2 -8.02 -28.65 6.64
CA HIS A 2 -7.86 -27.32 6.03
C HIS A 2 -8.14 -26.31 7.14
N ASN A 3 -7.10 -25.60 7.59
CA ASN A 3 -7.30 -24.45 8.43
C ASN A 3 -8.02 -23.40 7.59
N GLU A 4 -9.16 -22.92 8.05
CA GLU A 4 -9.86 -21.81 7.39
C GLU A 4 -8.92 -20.62 7.33
N ILE A 5 -8.65 -20.16 6.11
CA ILE A 5 -7.85 -18.96 5.89
C ILE A 5 -8.61 -17.79 6.50
N LYS A 6 -8.04 -17.19 7.54
CA LYS A 6 -8.66 -16.06 8.24
C LYS A 6 -8.26 -14.74 7.57
N GLU A 7 -9.21 -14.16 6.83
CA GLU A 7 -9.04 -12.80 6.34
C GLU A 7 -9.11 -11.80 7.50
N PHE A 8 -8.27 -10.78 7.45
CA PHE A 8 -8.27 -9.69 8.42
C PHE A 8 -8.16 -8.34 7.69
N SER A 9 -8.67 -7.30 8.33
CA SER A 9 -8.53 -5.93 7.85
C SER A 9 -7.34 -5.29 8.57
N TYR A 10 -6.48 -4.63 7.80
CA TYR A 10 -5.37 -3.85 8.35
C TYR A 10 -5.41 -2.41 7.83
N HIS A 11 -4.87 -1.51 8.63
CA HIS A 11 -4.73 -0.10 8.29
C HIS A 11 -3.28 0.34 8.42
N ILE A 12 -2.79 1.00 7.38
CA ILE A 12 -1.43 1.55 7.37
C ILE A 12 -1.51 3.00 7.84
N GLY A 13 -0.98 3.29 9.03
CA GLY A 13 -1.05 4.61 9.67
C GLY A 13 -0.14 5.66 9.04
N TRP A 14 0.91 5.26 8.34
CA TRP A 14 1.80 6.19 7.62
C TRP A 14 1.38 6.39 6.17
N ARG A 15 1.84 7.48 5.56
CA ARG A 15 1.56 7.78 4.16
C ARG A 15 2.54 7.04 3.25
N SER A 16 2.01 6.27 2.30
CA SER A 16 2.81 5.58 1.31
C SER A 16 3.50 6.56 0.35
N ARG A 17 4.73 6.21 -0.09
CA ARG A 17 5.48 6.94 -1.11
C ARG A 17 5.35 6.31 -2.51
N SER A 18 4.56 5.25 -2.66
CA SER A 18 4.36 4.58 -3.94
C SER A 18 3.67 5.51 -4.96
N ARG A 19 4.11 5.43 -6.21
CA ARG A 19 3.49 6.16 -7.34
C ARG A 19 2.31 5.40 -7.95
N ARG A 20 2.12 4.12 -7.60
CA ARG A 20 1.01 3.29 -8.14
C ARG A 20 -0.28 3.61 -7.40
N PRO A 21 -1.40 3.82 -8.13
CA PRO A 21 -2.71 4.04 -7.50
C PRO A 21 -3.14 2.84 -6.65
N GLY A 22 -3.69 3.10 -5.46
CA GLY A 22 -4.12 2.06 -4.52
C GLY A 22 -5.12 2.58 -3.50
N HIS A 23 -5.22 1.92 -2.34
CA HIS A 23 -6.20 2.24 -1.30
C HIS A 23 -5.62 3.05 -0.12
N HIS A 24 -4.31 3.05 0.07
CA HIS A 24 -3.68 3.71 1.21
C HIS A 24 -3.40 5.20 0.95
N LYS A 25 -3.48 6.01 2.01
CA LYS A 25 -3.15 7.44 1.94
C LYS A 25 -1.71 7.64 1.49
N SER A 26 -1.50 8.50 0.52
CA SER A 26 -0.18 8.81 -0.03
C SER A 26 0.18 10.30 0.16
N ASN A 27 1.48 10.58 0.19
CA ASN A 27 2.01 11.94 0.11
C ASN A 27 2.08 12.47 -1.32
N GLN A 28 1.81 11.63 -2.30
CA GLN A 28 1.90 12.01 -3.71
C GLN A 28 0.72 12.91 -4.09
N ARG A 29 1.03 13.99 -4.80
CA ARG A 29 0.05 14.81 -5.52
C ARG A 29 -0.27 14.09 -6.83
N GLY A 30 -1.55 13.85 -7.11
CA GLY A 30 -1.86 13.09 -8.31
C GLY A 30 -3.35 13.02 -8.64
N MET A 31 -3.73 12.02 -9.41
CA MET A 31 -5.08 11.82 -9.94
C MET A 31 -6.08 11.27 -8.91
N GLY A 32 -5.83 11.43 -7.61
CA GLY A 32 -6.76 11.00 -6.57
C GLY A 32 -8.05 11.81 -6.54
N MET A 33 -9.03 11.30 -5.79
CA MET A 33 -10.34 11.94 -5.62
C MET A 33 -10.49 12.70 -4.30
N GLU A 34 -9.54 12.55 -3.37
CA GLU A 34 -9.58 13.23 -2.09
C GLU A 34 -9.03 14.65 -2.23
N PHE A 35 -9.88 15.64 -2.15
CA PHE A 35 -9.47 17.05 -2.23
C PHE A 35 -8.54 17.41 -1.07
N ARG A 36 -7.42 18.05 -1.38
CA ARG A 36 -6.41 18.48 -0.41
C ARG A 36 -6.41 19.98 -0.17
N GLY A 37 -6.64 20.77 -1.23
CA GLY A 37 -6.55 22.20 -1.19
C GLY A 37 -6.30 22.80 -2.57
N HIS A 38 -5.91 24.06 -2.60
CA HIS A 38 -5.56 24.78 -3.83
C HIS A 38 -4.07 25.08 -3.87
N THR A 39 -3.55 25.25 -5.08
CA THR A 39 -2.23 25.80 -5.37
C THR A 39 -2.31 26.62 -6.64
N THR A 40 -1.25 27.34 -6.98
CA THR A 40 -1.22 28.10 -8.24
C THR A 40 -0.88 27.20 -9.43
N LEU A 41 -1.36 27.56 -10.62
CA LEU A 41 -1.07 26.85 -11.86
C LEU A 41 0.45 26.77 -12.14
N LEU A 42 1.21 27.77 -11.70
CA LEU A 42 2.68 27.78 -11.82
C LEU A 42 3.35 26.67 -11.02
N VAL A 43 2.81 26.34 -9.84
CA VAL A 43 3.36 25.28 -8.97
C VAL A 43 2.90 23.88 -9.41
N SER A 44 1.69 23.78 -9.93
CA SER A 44 1.11 22.54 -10.42
C SER A 44 0.43 22.77 -11.77
N PRO A 45 1.14 22.61 -12.90
CA PRO A 45 0.64 22.94 -14.22
C PRO A 45 -0.35 21.88 -14.74
N ASP A 46 -1.55 21.85 -14.17
CA ASP A 46 -2.65 21.00 -14.63
C ASP A 46 -3.89 21.84 -14.93
N PRO A 47 -4.07 22.26 -16.20
CA PRO A 47 -5.20 23.11 -16.60
C PRO A 47 -6.57 22.45 -16.41
N ARG A 48 -6.63 21.12 -16.36
CA ARG A 48 -7.90 20.38 -16.16
C ARG A 48 -8.49 20.56 -14.76
N ARG A 49 -7.69 21.09 -13.84
CA ARG A 49 -8.04 21.24 -12.42
C ARG A 49 -8.15 22.69 -11.98
N ILE A 50 -8.22 23.63 -12.92
CA ILE A 50 -8.41 25.03 -12.62
C ILE A 50 -9.71 25.22 -11.84
N ASP A 51 -9.61 25.91 -10.72
CA ASP A 51 -10.77 26.36 -9.95
C ASP A 51 -11.10 27.83 -10.30
N ILE A 52 -12.06 27.99 -11.17
CA ILE A 52 -12.47 29.31 -11.66
C ILE A 52 -12.95 30.20 -10.51
N ARG A 53 -13.68 29.65 -9.54
CA ARG A 53 -14.21 30.43 -8.42
C ARG A 53 -13.09 30.98 -7.52
N GLN A 54 -12.10 30.14 -7.26
CA GLN A 54 -10.95 30.53 -6.43
C GLN A 54 -10.06 31.52 -7.20
N THR A 55 -9.87 31.31 -8.50
CA THR A 55 -9.11 32.20 -9.39
C THR A 55 -9.70 33.60 -9.42
N ILE A 56 -11.02 33.75 -9.60
CA ILE A 56 -11.69 35.06 -9.67
C ILE A 56 -11.64 35.81 -8.32
N ARG A 57 -11.54 35.08 -7.20
CA ARG A 57 -11.51 35.67 -5.86
C ARG A 57 -10.10 36.06 -5.41
N ASP A 58 -9.09 35.66 -6.15
CA ASP A 58 -7.71 35.97 -5.79
C ASP A 58 -7.39 37.45 -6.14
N PRO A 59 -7.05 38.28 -5.14
CA PRO A 59 -6.66 39.64 -5.39
C PRO A 59 -5.32 39.79 -6.14
N LEU A 60 -4.52 38.72 -6.22
CA LEU A 60 -3.27 38.69 -6.96
C LEU A 60 -3.42 38.14 -8.38
N GLU A 61 -4.66 37.92 -8.84
CA GLU A 61 -5.00 37.40 -10.17
C GLU A 61 -4.28 36.10 -10.55
N GLN A 62 -3.91 35.28 -9.56
CA GLN A 62 -3.26 34.02 -9.80
C GLN A 62 -4.27 32.92 -10.16
N ILE A 63 -3.91 32.11 -11.13
CA ILE A 63 -4.74 30.96 -11.51
C ILE A 63 -4.57 29.84 -10.50
N HIS A 64 -5.67 29.47 -9.83
CA HIS A 64 -5.71 28.41 -8.83
C HIS A 64 -6.14 27.08 -9.43
N VAL A 65 -5.44 26.02 -9.04
CA VAL A 65 -5.78 24.64 -9.39
C VAL A 65 -6.05 23.82 -8.13
N ARG A 66 -6.98 22.89 -8.24
CA ARG A 66 -7.32 21.97 -7.14
C ARG A 66 -6.24 20.89 -7.02
N LEU A 67 -5.78 20.67 -5.80
CA LEU A 67 -4.90 19.57 -5.45
C LEU A 67 -5.71 18.42 -4.86
N PHE A 68 -5.35 17.22 -5.27
CA PHE A 68 -5.93 15.99 -4.74
C PHE A 68 -4.83 15.08 -4.19
N ASN A 69 -5.14 14.35 -3.12
CA ASN A 69 -4.29 13.30 -2.62
C ASN A 69 -4.49 12.05 -3.48
N GLN A 70 -3.40 11.43 -3.88
CA GLN A 70 -3.44 10.13 -4.52
C GLN A 70 -3.43 9.07 -3.43
N LYS A 71 -4.32 8.09 -3.54
CA LYS A 71 -4.18 6.84 -2.79
C LYS A 71 -3.19 5.95 -3.52
N SER A 72 -2.29 5.29 -2.80
CA SER A 72 -1.26 4.46 -3.39
C SER A 72 -1.27 3.03 -2.86
N VAL A 73 -0.75 2.13 -3.67
CA VAL A 73 -0.50 0.73 -3.30
C VAL A 73 0.69 0.68 -2.36
N THR A 74 0.62 -0.17 -1.34
CA THR A 74 1.74 -0.43 -0.45
C THR A 74 2.25 -1.86 -0.66
N PRO A 75 3.56 -2.07 -0.86
CA PRO A 75 4.11 -3.41 -0.90
C PRO A 75 4.14 -4.00 0.52
N VAL A 76 3.58 -5.20 0.66
CA VAL A 76 3.57 -6.00 1.89
C VAL A 76 4.46 -7.21 1.67
N PHE A 77 5.52 -7.34 2.45
CA PHE A 77 6.42 -8.50 2.37
C PHE A 77 6.25 -9.38 3.60
N VAL A 78 6.06 -10.67 3.36
CA VAL A 78 6.09 -11.70 4.40
C VAL A 78 7.49 -12.31 4.41
N LEU A 79 8.20 -12.16 5.52
CA LEU A 79 9.49 -12.78 5.73
C LEU A 79 9.27 -14.04 6.58
N CYS A 80 9.68 -15.19 6.08
CA CYS A 80 9.47 -16.46 6.73
C CYS A 80 10.81 -17.18 6.99
N ASP A 81 11.07 -17.52 8.25
CA ASP A 81 12.16 -18.38 8.64
C ASP A 81 11.83 -19.83 8.20
N LEU A 82 12.69 -20.40 7.37
CA LEU A 82 12.60 -21.77 6.86
C LEU A 82 13.64 -22.71 7.49
N SER A 83 14.32 -22.27 8.56
CA SER A 83 15.35 -23.06 9.24
C SER A 83 14.80 -24.41 9.72
N GLY A 84 15.69 -25.37 9.93
CA GLY A 84 15.33 -26.72 10.36
C GLY A 84 14.51 -26.75 11.66
N SER A 85 14.69 -25.76 12.55
CA SER A 85 13.91 -25.64 13.79
C SER A 85 12.41 -25.38 13.57
N MET A 86 12.02 -24.85 12.40
CA MET A 86 10.62 -24.61 12.03
C MET A 86 9.87 -25.91 11.69
N GLN A 87 10.57 -27.02 11.47
CA GLN A 87 9.96 -28.32 11.22
C GLN A 87 9.50 -29.03 12.49
N TYR A 88 9.89 -28.53 13.67
CA TYR A 88 9.52 -29.14 14.95
C TYR A 88 8.21 -28.53 15.49
N GLY A 89 7.42 -29.36 16.18
CA GLY A 89 6.20 -28.98 16.86
C GLY A 89 5.44 -30.21 17.36
N ALA A 90 4.91 -30.14 18.57
CA ALA A 90 4.24 -31.31 19.20
C ALA A 90 2.87 -31.62 18.60
N LYS A 91 2.04 -30.59 18.34
CA LYS A 91 0.68 -30.71 17.79
C LYS A 91 0.60 -30.28 16.33
N GLN A 92 1.32 -29.25 15.97
CA GLN A 92 1.38 -28.70 14.61
C GLN A 92 2.79 -28.21 14.33
N LYS A 93 3.31 -28.47 13.13
CA LYS A 93 4.63 -27.97 12.72
C LYS A 93 4.58 -26.45 12.63
N LYS A 94 5.59 -25.77 13.17
CA LYS A 94 5.68 -24.29 13.11
C LYS A 94 5.61 -23.77 11.69
N LEU A 95 6.23 -24.47 10.75
CA LEU A 95 6.21 -24.14 9.33
C LEU A 95 4.78 -24.14 8.75
N ALA A 96 3.94 -25.08 9.16
CA ALA A 96 2.54 -25.11 8.72
C ALA A 96 1.76 -23.89 9.23
N VAL A 97 1.97 -23.49 10.48
CA VAL A 97 1.37 -22.28 11.06
C VAL A 97 1.86 -21.03 10.33
N ALA A 98 3.17 -20.96 10.05
CA ALA A 98 3.74 -19.85 9.30
C ALA A 98 3.15 -19.75 7.88
N ALA A 99 2.94 -20.88 7.20
CA ALA A 99 2.30 -20.93 5.89
C ALA A 99 0.84 -20.44 5.95
N ASP A 100 0.06 -20.86 6.95
CA ASP A 100 -1.33 -20.40 7.14
C ASP A 100 -1.38 -18.87 7.38
N ILE A 101 -0.46 -18.34 8.17
CA ILE A 101 -0.34 -16.89 8.42
C ILE A 101 0.03 -16.17 7.12
N ALA A 102 1.05 -16.66 6.41
CA ALA A 102 1.50 -16.04 5.15
C ALA A 102 0.37 -15.99 4.11
N GLN A 103 -0.40 -17.06 4.00
CA GLN A 103 -1.55 -17.14 3.11
C GLN A 103 -2.65 -16.16 3.51
N SER A 104 -2.94 -16.04 4.81
CA SER A 104 -3.94 -15.08 5.33
C SER A 104 -3.52 -13.62 5.07
N VAL A 105 -2.23 -13.31 5.24
CA VAL A 105 -1.66 -11.99 4.92
C VAL A 105 -1.77 -11.72 3.43
N ALA A 106 -1.38 -12.67 2.58
CA ALA A 106 -1.42 -12.52 1.13
C ALA A 106 -2.85 -12.26 0.63
N GLN A 107 -3.82 -13.02 1.14
CA GLN A 107 -5.22 -12.85 0.77
C GLN A 107 -5.77 -11.48 1.21
N SER A 108 -5.48 -11.07 2.45
CA SER A 108 -5.92 -9.78 2.99
C SER A 108 -5.31 -8.60 2.22
N ALA A 109 -4.03 -8.68 1.86
CA ALA A 109 -3.34 -7.67 1.10
C ALA A 109 -3.84 -7.58 -0.36
N THR A 110 -4.06 -8.72 -1.00
CA THR A 110 -4.64 -8.77 -2.35
C THR A 110 -6.03 -8.16 -2.38
N ARG A 111 -6.85 -8.41 -1.36
CA ARG A 111 -8.18 -7.79 -1.23
C ARG A 111 -8.09 -6.26 -1.10
N ASN A 112 -7.08 -5.76 -0.39
CA ASN A 112 -6.79 -4.33 -0.29
C ASN A 112 -6.09 -3.77 -1.56
N ARG A 113 -5.90 -4.59 -2.61
CA ARG A 113 -5.17 -4.24 -3.83
C ARG A 113 -3.73 -3.77 -3.55
N ASP A 114 -3.13 -4.31 -2.50
CA ASP A 114 -1.72 -4.12 -2.21
C ASP A 114 -0.86 -5.16 -2.93
N LEU A 115 0.42 -4.85 -3.09
CA LEU A 115 1.38 -5.79 -3.65
C LEU A 115 1.85 -6.73 -2.53
N VAL A 116 1.95 -8.01 -2.85
CA VAL A 116 2.42 -9.01 -1.90
C VAL A 116 3.72 -9.61 -2.41
N GLY A 117 4.71 -9.69 -1.54
CA GLY A 117 5.94 -10.43 -1.76
C GLY A 117 6.16 -11.42 -0.63
N PHE A 118 6.81 -12.53 -0.92
CA PHE A 118 7.20 -13.53 0.05
C PHE A 118 8.71 -13.73 -0.03
N ILE A 119 9.38 -13.76 1.13
CA ILE A 119 10.82 -13.99 1.23
C ILE A 119 11.04 -15.09 2.25
N GLY A 120 11.48 -16.25 1.78
CA GLY A 120 11.93 -17.35 2.63
C GLY A 120 13.43 -17.26 2.89
N PHE A 121 13.86 -17.54 4.09
CA PHE A 121 15.28 -17.58 4.44
C PHE A 121 15.57 -18.68 5.45
N ASP A 122 16.77 -19.21 5.40
CA ASP A 122 17.38 -20.03 6.44
C ASP A 122 18.72 -19.41 6.85
N ASP A 123 19.84 -19.97 6.49
CA ASP A 123 21.18 -19.37 6.56
C ASP A 123 21.46 -18.45 5.37
N VAL A 124 20.67 -18.56 4.28
CA VAL A 124 20.69 -17.71 3.09
C VAL A 124 19.26 -17.36 2.67
N VAL A 125 19.13 -16.29 1.89
CA VAL A 125 17.83 -15.94 1.27
C VAL A 125 17.55 -16.91 0.12
N ARG A 126 16.38 -17.53 0.11
CA ARG A 126 15.93 -18.42 -0.95
C ARG A 126 15.36 -17.61 -2.11
N GLU A 127 16.15 -17.46 -3.18
CA GLU A 127 15.75 -16.68 -4.36
C GLU A 127 14.70 -17.40 -5.23
N ASP A 128 14.55 -18.70 -5.09
CA ASP A 128 13.62 -19.54 -5.85
C ASP A 128 12.13 -19.18 -5.62
N TRP A 129 11.86 -18.26 -4.71
CA TRP A 129 10.53 -17.86 -4.24
C TRP A 129 10.18 -16.40 -4.54
N LEU A 130 10.99 -15.74 -5.35
CA LEU A 130 10.79 -14.34 -5.77
C LEU A 130 9.97 -14.24 -7.07
#